data_cbb5d85fd392ed11db470239403e0f4c
#
_entry.id   cbb5d85fd392ed11db470239403e0f4c
#
_cell.length_a   1.000
_cell.length_b   1.000
_cell.length_c   1.000
_cell.angle_alpha   90.00
_cell.angle_beta   90.00
_cell.angle_gamma   90.00
#
_symmetry.space_group_name_H-M   'P 1'
#
loop_
_entity.id
_entity.type
_entity.pdbx_description
1 polymer ?
#
loop_
_entity_poly.entity_id
_entity_poly.type
_entity_poly.pdbx_seq_one_letter_code
_entity_poly.pdbx_strand_id
1 'polypeptide(L)'
;EYCVVAFGCNGTAGTTAVTKERFTTLADDGETGDGPELTLTLRAGDANGANTDTKVYMGAYAPTATGAYYGVFLTSDVEKVLAQGASYDAIVTQNGTDMSTKDGWLDGLVQNPGIGVTFSGLDPATSYTCILKVTDSAGKSTTKHVAATTEGGGEASDAYKAWLGTWTLTSTSSEVNAAPLSFDVTFIQGVANSSYKLQGWGITTIRDQSQILPSAKFDSATGNFEILEGQSLYTDPED
;
A
#
# COMPACT_ATOMS: atom_id res chain seq x y z
N GLU A 1 18.27 -7.43 12.58
CA GLU A 1 19.33 -7.02 13.52
C GLU A 1 20.22 -8.21 13.82
N TYR A 2 21.55 -8.02 13.73
CA TYR A 2 22.56 -9.07 13.96
C TYR A 2 23.49 -8.61 15.08
N CYS A 3 24.11 -9.57 15.76
CA CYS A 3 25.11 -9.31 16.78
C CYS A 3 26.39 -10.11 16.49
N VAL A 4 27.51 -9.42 16.36
CA VAL A 4 28.82 -10.07 16.36
C VAL A 4 29.36 -10.07 17.78
N VAL A 5 29.83 -11.22 18.23
CA VAL A 5 30.47 -11.39 19.53
C VAL A 5 31.90 -11.84 19.29
N ALA A 6 32.86 -11.06 19.77
CA ALA A 6 34.29 -11.36 19.69
C ALA A 6 34.90 -11.47 21.08
N PHE A 7 35.75 -12.47 21.29
CA PHE A 7 36.55 -12.64 22.49
C PHE A 7 37.83 -13.44 22.17
N GLY A 8 38.90 -13.16 22.87
CA GLY A 8 40.11 -13.99 22.79
C GLY A 8 39.97 -15.24 23.64
N CYS A 9 40.52 -16.35 23.17
CA CYS A 9 40.56 -17.59 23.94
C CYS A 9 41.93 -18.25 23.88
N ASN A 10 42.25 -19.01 24.93
CA ASN A 10 43.39 -19.91 24.98
C ASN A 10 42.85 -21.30 25.36
N GLY A 11 42.74 -22.16 24.36
CA GLY A 11 42.03 -23.44 24.52
C GLY A 11 40.53 -23.19 24.77
N THR A 12 40.04 -23.65 25.92
CA THR A 12 38.62 -23.50 26.32
C THR A 12 38.34 -22.30 27.20
N ALA A 13 39.41 -21.56 27.60
CA ALA A 13 39.27 -20.40 28.49
C ALA A 13 39.27 -19.09 27.71
N GLY A 14 38.30 -18.21 27.99
CA GLY A 14 38.30 -16.83 27.50
C GLY A 14 39.38 -16.01 28.13
N THR A 15 40.19 -15.31 27.33
CA THR A 15 41.35 -14.50 27.79
C THR A 15 41.11 -13.00 27.70
N THR A 16 40.06 -12.56 27.06
CA THR A 16 39.68 -11.16 26.94
C THR A 16 38.24 -10.92 27.33
N ALA A 17 37.91 -9.66 27.61
CA ALA A 17 36.51 -9.25 27.75
C ALA A 17 35.74 -9.52 26.44
N VAL A 18 34.47 -9.90 26.56
CA VAL A 18 33.57 -10.13 25.42
C VAL A 18 33.19 -8.76 24.87
N THR A 19 33.52 -8.52 23.60
CA THR A 19 33.03 -7.37 22.85
C THR A 19 31.83 -7.79 22.04
N LYS A 20 30.76 -7.03 22.14
CA LYS A 20 29.53 -7.22 21.39
C LYS A 20 29.24 -5.98 20.58
N GLU A 21 29.12 -6.17 19.27
CA GLU A 21 28.68 -5.12 18.36
C GLU A 21 27.36 -5.56 17.72
N ARG A 22 26.40 -4.65 17.76
CA ARG A 22 25.14 -4.83 17.04
C ARG A 22 25.22 -4.08 15.73
N PHE A 23 24.81 -4.73 14.67
CA PHE A 23 24.65 -4.07 13.39
C PHE A 23 23.33 -4.51 12.77
N THR A 24 22.74 -3.62 12.04
CA THR A 24 21.64 -3.92 11.13
C THR A 24 22.29 -3.97 9.76
N THR A 25 22.10 -5.05 9.00
CA THR A 25 22.41 -5.03 7.58
C THR A 25 21.67 -3.84 6.99
N LEU A 26 22.35 -3.06 6.16
CA LEU A 26 21.66 -2.13 5.28
C LEU A 26 20.51 -2.95 4.66
N ALA A 27 19.30 -2.40 4.71
CA ALA A 27 18.20 -2.98 3.93
C ALA A 27 18.78 -3.22 2.54
N ASP A 28 18.55 -4.42 1.97
CA ASP A 28 18.79 -4.64 0.57
C ASP A 28 18.18 -3.40 -0.11
N ASP A 29 19.03 -2.61 -0.79
CA ASP A 29 18.55 -1.42 -1.49
C ASP A 29 17.59 -1.80 -2.63
N GLY A 30 17.33 -3.10 -2.74
CA GLY A 30 16.36 -3.68 -3.66
C GLY A 30 16.77 -3.56 -5.11
N GLU A 31 18.04 -3.24 -5.37
CA GLU A 31 18.56 -3.11 -6.72
C GLU A 31 18.93 -4.46 -7.32
N THR A 32 18.42 -4.76 -8.49
CA THR A 32 18.78 -5.93 -9.29
C THR A 32 18.99 -5.53 -10.74
N GLY A 33 20.06 -6.06 -11.34
CA GLY A 33 20.39 -5.81 -12.76
C GLY A 33 21.76 -5.15 -12.95
N ASP A 34 22.15 -5.02 -14.22
CA ASP A 34 23.41 -4.41 -14.68
C ASP A 34 23.17 -3.20 -15.61
N GLY A 35 21.98 -2.61 -15.51
CA GLY A 35 21.51 -1.48 -16.29
C GLY A 35 21.87 -0.12 -15.69
N PRO A 36 21.07 0.92 -15.98
CA PRO A 36 21.30 2.29 -15.54
C PRO A 36 21.38 2.41 -14.01
N GLU A 37 22.21 3.32 -13.54
CA GLU A 37 22.15 3.77 -12.15
C GLU A 37 20.75 4.31 -11.84
N LEU A 38 20.18 3.90 -10.72
CA LEU A 38 18.82 4.28 -10.30
C LEU A 38 18.81 4.70 -8.83
N THR A 39 18.34 5.91 -8.57
CA THR A 39 17.95 6.35 -7.24
C THR A 39 16.44 6.26 -7.13
N LEU A 40 15.93 5.62 -6.08
CA LEU A 40 14.50 5.50 -5.79
C LEU A 40 14.25 5.75 -4.30
N THR A 41 13.28 6.59 -4.01
CA THR A 41 12.83 6.88 -2.64
C THR A 41 11.31 6.82 -2.59
N LEU A 42 10.76 6.42 -1.45
CA LEU A 42 9.33 6.48 -1.16
C LEU A 42 9.13 6.94 0.28
N ARG A 43 8.17 7.81 0.51
CA ARG A 43 7.80 8.25 1.85
C ARG A 43 6.29 8.52 1.93
N ALA A 44 5.74 8.47 3.12
CA ALA A 44 4.37 8.92 3.34
C ALA A 44 4.24 10.43 3.06
N GLY A 45 3.06 10.82 2.64
CA GLY A 45 2.70 12.21 2.33
C GLY A 45 2.87 12.60 0.87
N ASP A 46 2.52 13.85 0.56
CA ASP A 46 2.75 14.47 -0.74
C ASP A 46 4.15 15.11 -0.85
N ALA A 47 4.41 15.84 -1.92
CA ALA A 47 5.69 16.54 -2.14
C ALA A 47 6.11 17.43 -0.97
N ASN A 48 5.15 18.03 -0.26
CA ASN A 48 5.37 18.90 0.89
C ASN A 48 5.36 18.16 2.23
N GLY A 49 5.17 16.83 2.24
CA GLY A 49 5.06 16.03 3.46
C GLY A 49 3.69 16.09 4.14
N ALA A 50 2.66 16.59 3.46
CA ALA A 50 1.29 16.62 3.98
C ALA A 50 0.49 15.38 3.54
N ASN A 51 -0.66 15.13 4.19
CA ASN A 51 -1.56 14.01 3.90
C ASN A 51 -0.86 12.63 3.98
N THR A 52 -0.07 12.45 5.01
CA THR A 52 0.75 11.24 5.26
C THR A 52 -0.07 9.98 5.46
N ASP A 53 -1.35 10.12 5.73
CA ASP A 53 -2.33 9.05 5.93
C ASP A 53 -2.90 8.46 4.64
N THR A 54 -2.92 9.24 3.55
CA THR A 54 -3.60 8.84 2.30
C THR A 54 -2.75 9.02 1.05
N LYS A 55 -1.49 9.42 1.23
CA LYS A 55 -0.57 9.66 0.11
C LYS A 55 0.81 9.10 0.39
N VAL A 56 1.50 8.73 -0.70
CA VAL A 56 2.95 8.51 -0.71
C VAL A 56 3.59 9.34 -1.81
N TYR A 57 4.82 9.75 -1.58
CA TYR A 57 5.63 10.51 -2.53
C TYR A 57 6.84 9.69 -2.95
N MET A 58 6.94 9.45 -4.25
CA MET A 58 8.07 8.80 -4.89
C MET A 58 9.03 9.87 -5.44
N GLY A 59 10.31 9.74 -5.13
CA GLY A 59 11.39 10.44 -5.81
C GLY A 59 12.24 9.45 -6.58
N ALA A 60 12.55 9.73 -7.84
CA ALA A 60 13.37 8.85 -8.67
C ALA A 60 14.27 9.62 -9.61
N TYR A 61 15.50 9.09 -9.85
CA TYR A 61 16.47 9.64 -10.78
C TYR A 61 17.27 8.52 -11.44
N ALA A 62 17.34 8.55 -12.77
CA ALA A 62 18.09 7.59 -13.57
C ALA A 62 18.61 8.26 -14.84
N PRO A 63 19.83 8.85 -14.84
CA PRO A 63 20.31 9.79 -15.86
C PRO A 63 20.50 9.19 -17.24
N THR A 64 20.65 7.88 -17.36
CA THR A 64 20.89 7.19 -18.64
C THR A 64 19.74 6.29 -19.07
N ALA A 65 18.60 6.37 -18.38
CA ALA A 65 17.43 5.59 -18.74
C ALA A 65 16.82 6.07 -20.05
N THR A 66 16.39 5.12 -20.89
CA THR A 66 15.65 5.37 -22.12
C THR A 66 14.24 4.80 -22.08
N GLY A 67 13.92 4.01 -21.04
CA GLY A 67 12.61 3.47 -20.76
C GLY A 67 12.46 3.17 -19.27
N ALA A 68 11.24 3.22 -18.75
CA ALA A 68 10.97 2.90 -17.38
C ALA A 68 9.54 2.38 -17.17
N TYR A 69 9.38 1.42 -16.23
CA TYR A 69 8.12 0.94 -15.71
C TYR A 69 8.06 1.17 -14.21
N TYR A 70 6.95 1.65 -13.70
CA TYR A 70 6.77 1.86 -12.28
C TYR A 70 5.44 1.30 -11.78
N GLY A 71 5.36 1.01 -10.49
CA GLY A 71 4.12 0.68 -9.81
C GLY A 71 4.22 0.92 -8.31
N VAL A 72 3.11 1.28 -7.70
CA VAL A 72 2.93 1.34 -6.24
C VAL A 72 1.86 0.33 -5.88
N PHE A 73 2.23 -0.67 -5.11
CA PHE A 73 1.42 -1.84 -4.80
C PHE A 73 1.28 -2.00 -3.29
N LEU A 74 0.21 -2.67 -2.84
CA LEU A 74 0.15 -3.15 -1.44
C LEU A 74 1.35 -4.07 -1.16
N THR A 75 2.11 -3.78 -0.11
CA THR A 75 3.28 -4.60 0.24
C THR A 75 2.90 -6.06 0.47
N SER A 76 1.75 -6.31 1.11
CA SER A 76 1.26 -7.68 1.33
C SER A 76 0.99 -8.45 0.05
N ASP A 77 0.58 -7.79 -1.03
CA ASP A 77 0.32 -8.45 -2.31
C ASP A 77 1.63 -8.72 -3.06
N VAL A 78 2.58 -7.79 -2.98
CA VAL A 78 3.94 -8.00 -3.49
C VAL A 78 4.58 -9.22 -2.81
N GLU A 79 4.52 -9.30 -1.47
CA GLU A 79 5.06 -10.42 -0.69
C GLU A 79 4.43 -11.77 -1.07
N LYS A 80 3.11 -11.81 -1.29
CA LYS A 80 2.42 -13.04 -1.75
C LYS A 80 2.94 -13.52 -3.09
N VAL A 81 3.11 -12.61 -4.04
CA VAL A 81 3.57 -12.95 -5.40
C VAL A 81 5.05 -13.35 -5.39
N LEU A 82 5.89 -12.68 -4.59
CA LEU A 82 7.29 -13.07 -4.38
C LEU A 82 7.41 -14.46 -3.75
N ALA A 83 6.54 -14.80 -2.78
CA ALA A 83 6.51 -16.14 -2.17
C ALA A 83 6.13 -17.24 -3.17
N GLN A 84 5.48 -16.89 -4.29
CA GLN A 84 5.20 -17.80 -5.41
C GLN A 84 6.34 -17.89 -6.43
N GLY A 85 7.48 -17.23 -6.18
CA GLY A 85 8.68 -17.27 -7.02
C GLY A 85 8.78 -16.20 -8.09
N ALA A 86 7.91 -15.18 -8.06
CA ALA A 86 8.07 -14.02 -8.93
C ALA A 86 9.25 -13.15 -8.47
N SER A 87 9.70 -12.26 -9.36
CA SER A 87 10.67 -11.20 -9.03
C SER A 87 10.01 -9.83 -9.07
N TYR A 88 10.62 -8.84 -8.43
CA TYR A 88 10.18 -7.45 -8.54
C TYR A 88 10.15 -6.96 -10.00
N ASP A 89 11.13 -7.39 -10.81
CA ASP A 89 11.18 -7.10 -12.24
C ASP A 89 9.94 -7.61 -12.97
N ALA A 90 9.54 -8.86 -12.70
CA ALA A 90 8.36 -9.45 -13.31
C ALA A 90 7.08 -8.72 -12.84
N ILE A 91 6.98 -8.40 -11.56
CA ILE A 91 5.82 -7.69 -10.99
C ILE A 91 5.62 -6.35 -11.70
N VAL A 92 6.65 -5.51 -11.76
CA VAL A 92 6.53 -4.17 -12.35
C VAL A 92 6.36 -4.21 -13.86
N THR A 93 6.97 -5.18 -14.55
CA THR A 93 6.82 -5.31 -16.00
C THR A 93 5.40 -5.75 -16.39
N GLN A 94 4.76 -6.60 -15.59
CA GLN A 94 3.43 -7.14 -15.90
C GLN A 94 2.29 -6.25 -15.38
N ASN A 95 2.46 -5.61 -14.23
CA ASN A 95 1.40 -4.89 -13.53
C ASN A 95 1.67 -3.39 -13.38
N GLY A 96 2.86 -2.93 -13.75
CA GLY A 96 3.25 -1.53 -13.68
C GLY A 96 2.77 -0.72 -14.86
N THR A 97 3.04 0.56 -14.79
CA THR A 97 2.74 1.54 -15.85
C THR A 97 4.02 1.94 -16.54
N ASP A 98 4.01 1.95 -17.87
CA ASP A 98 5.10 2.50 -18.69
C ASP A 98 5.14 4.03 -18.51
N MET A 99 6.27 4.55 -18.06
CA MET A 99 6.45 5.99 -17.86
C MET A 99 6.34 6.80 -19.14
N SER A 100 6.65 6.22 -20.30
CA SER A 100 6.52 6.90 -21.60
C SER A 100 5.06 7.27 -21.93
N THR A 101 4.10 6.59 -21.31
CA THR A 101 2.67 6.90 -21.46
C THR A 101 2.21 8.11 -20.63
N LYS A 102 3.10 8.65 -19.79
CA LYS A 102 2.85 9.82 -18.94
C LYS A 102 3.70 10.98 -19.46
N ASP A 103 3.03 12.06 -19.82
CA ASP A 103 3.67 13.24 -20.40
C ASP A 103 4.76 13.81 -19.47
N GLY A 104 5.98 13.91 -19.99
CA GLY A 104 7.14 14.46 -19.30
C GLY A 104 7.74 13.60 -18.18
N TRP A 105 7.19 12.40 -17.87
CA TRP A 105 7.68 11.61 -16.74
C TRP A 105 9.03 10.97 -17.02
N LEU A 106 9.24 10.42 -18.20
CA LEU A 106 10.53 9.84 -18.57
C LEU A 106 11.60 10.94 -18.70
N ASP A 107 11.25 12.09 -19.25
CA ASP A 107 12.15 13.25 -19.33
C ASP A 107 12.53 13.77 -17.93
N GLY A 108 11.57 13.84 -17.01
CA GLY A 108 11.81 14.22 -15.62
C GLY A 108 12.71 13.22 -14.89
N LEU A 109 12.58 11.92 -15.17
CA LEU A 109 13.38 10.86 -14.56
C LEU A 109 14.87 11.01 -14.86
N VAL A 110 15.22 11.44 -16.08
CA VAL A 110 16.62 11.54 -16.53
C VAL A 110 17.27 12.89 -16.23
N GLN A 111 16.49 13.91 -15.87
CA GLN A 111 16.98 15.24 -15.52
C GLN A 111 17.24 15.38 -14.02
N ASN A 112 18.37 15.97 -13.65
CA ASN A 112 18.67 16.26 -12.25
C ASN A 112 17.73 17.38 -11.73
N PRO A 113 17.07 17.26 -10.57
CA PRO A 113 17.27 16.24 -9.51
C PRO A 113 16.42 14.97 -9.65
N GLY A 114 15.79 14.70 -10.77
CA GLY A 114 14.90 13.58 -10.98
C GLY A 114 13.42 13.98 -10.94
N ILE A 115 12.55 12.98 -11.01
CA ILE A 115 11.09 13.14 -10.95
C ILE A 115 10.58 12.94 -9.53
N GLY A 116 9.59 13.74 -9.13
CA GLY A 116 8.82 13.55 -7.92
C GLY A 116 7.34 13.36 -8.23
N VAL A 117 6.75 12.27 -7.74
CA VAL A 117 5.36 11.92 -8.01
C VAL A 117 4.61 11.60 -6.72
N THR A 118 3.44 12.21 -6.56
CA THR A 118 2.53 11.90 -5.45
C THR A 118 1.44 10.93 -5.89
N PHE A 119 1.33 9.82 -5.19
CA PHE A 119 0.22 8.87 -5.32
C PHE A 119 -0.80 9.15 -4.21
N SER A 120 -2.08 9.22 -4.55
CA SER A 120 -3.17 9.61 -3.66
C SER A 120 -4.26 8.54 -3.62
N GLY A 121 -5.15 8.63 -2.62
CA GLY A 121 -6.26 7.70 -2.46
C GLY A 121 -5.82 6.36 -1.87
N LEU A 122 -4.71 6.37 -1.13
CA LEU A 122 -4.18 5.21 -0.43
C LEU A 122 -4.87 5.03 0.92
N ASP A 123 -4.86 3.81 1.43
CA ASP A 123 -5.40 3.50 2.75
C ASP A 123 -4.42 3.93 3.84
N PRO A 124 -4.90 4.52 4.94
CA PRO A 124 -4.08 4.83 6.10
C PRO A 124 -3.52 3.59 6.80
N ALA A 125 -2.44 3.76 7.56
CA ALA A 125 -1.72 2.70 8.29
C ALA A 125 -1.39 1.48 7.42
N THR A 126 -1.18 1.68 6.12
CA THR A 126 -1.02 0.63 5.14
C THR A 126 0.35 0.74 4.47
N SER A 127 1.05 -0.39 4.36
CA SER A 127 2.36 -0.44 3.72
C SER A 127 2.22 -0.61 2.20
N TYR A 128 2.93 0.23 1.46
CA TYR A 128 3.01 0.21 0.01
C TYR A 128 4.45 0.04 -0.44
N THR A 129 4.65 -0.78 -1.46
CA THR A 129 5.93 -0.99 -2.12
C THR A 129 5.90 -0.31 -3.49
N CYS A 130 6.80 0.64 -3.70
CA CYS A 130 7.09 1.18 -5.02
C CYS A 130 8.16 0.33 -5.68
N ILE A 131 7.92 -0.08 -6.91
CA ILE A 131 8.87 -0.80 -7.75
C ILE A 131 9.09 0.04 -9.01
N LEU A 132 10.36 0.27 -9.34
CA LEU A 132 10.76 1.00 -10.54
C LEU A 132 11.81 0.19 -11.28
N LYS A 133 11.55 -0.08 -12.54
CA LYS A 133 12.47 -0.67 -13.50
C LYS A 133 12.87 0.39 -14.52
N VAL A 134 14.16 0.53 -14.76
CA VAL A 134 14.72 1.42 -15.79
C VAL A 134 15.54 0.61 -16.78
N THR A 135 15.54 1.04 -18.04
CA THR A 135 16.26 0.37 -19.11
C THR A 135 17.08 1.40 -19.88
N ASP A 136 18.32 1.08 -20.27
CA ASP A 136 19.18 1.92 -21.08
C ASP A 136 19.03 1.65 -22.59
N SER A 137 19.77 2.39 -23.41
CA SER A 137 19.77 2.23 -24.88
C SER A 137 20.37 0.91 -25.37
N ALA A 138 21.09 0.19 -24.51
CA ALA A 138 21.64 -1.15 -24.80
C ALA A 138 20.67 -2.28 -24.41
N GLY A 139 19.50 -1.94 -23.84
CA GLY A 139 18.51 -2.90 -23.37
C GLY A 139 18.82 -3.52 -22.02
N LYS A 140 19.86 -3.03 -21.32
CA LYS A 140 20.15 -3.46 -19.96
C LYS A 140 19.20 -2.76 -18.99
N SER A 141 18.79 -3.46 -17.95
CA SER A 141 17.82 -2.92 -16.99
C SER A 141 18.28 -3.07 -15.54
N THR A 142 17.86 -2.11 -14.74
CA THR A 142 17.97 -2.12 -13.27
C THR A 142 16.57 -1.98 -12.69
N THR A 143 16.26 -2.83 -11.70
CA THR A 143 15.01 -2.78 -10.95
C THR A 143 15.32 -2.49 -9.50
N LYS A 144 14.65 -1.49 -8.94
CA LYS A 144 14.74 -1.11 -7.53
C LYS A 144 13.35 -1.12 -6.89
N HIS A 145 13.30 -1.45 -5.61
CA HIS A 145 12.07 -1.34 -4.85
C HIS A 145 12.31 -0.66 -3.51
N VAL A 146 11.31 0.01 -3.00
CA VAL A 146 11.32 0.66 -1.69
C VAL A 146 9.91 0.68 -1.13
N ALA A 147 9.78 0.47 0.18
CA ALA A 147 8.49 0.49 0.84
C ALA A 147 8.34 1.70 1.76
N ALA A 148 7.11 2.17 1.89
CA ALA A 148 6.71 3.15 2.89
C ALA A 148 5.32 2.79 3.43
N THR A 149 5.09 3.13 4.70
CA THR A 149 3.79 2.94 5.32
C THR A 149 3.14 4.30 5.48
N THR A 150 1.89 4.43 4.98
CA THR A 150 1.07 5.61 5.26
C THR A 150 0.81 5.71 6.76
N GLU A 151 0.78 6.92 7.28
CA GLU A 151 0.48 7.10 8.71
C GLU A 151 -0.95 6.64 9.02
N GLY A 152 -1.19 6.24 10.28
CA GLY A 152 -2.52 5.96 10.76
C GLY A 152 -3.39 7.22 10.71
N GLY A 153 -4.65 7.08 10.31
CA GLY A 153 -5.60 8.20 10.25
C GLY A 153 -5.92 8.73 11.64
N GLY A 154 -5.01 9.37 12.32
CA GLY A 154 -5.16 10.11 13.56
C GLY A 154 -6.16 9.55 14.60
N GLU A 155 -6.44 10.28 15.68
CA GLU A 155 -7.56 9.95 16.58
C GLU A 155 -8.89 10.12 15.83
N ALA A 156 -9.78 9.13 15.96
CA ALA A 156 -11.08 9.17 15.32
C ALA A 156 -11.87 10.41 15.75
N SER A 157 -12.30 11.20 14.78
CA SER A 157 -13.11 12.41 15.03
C SER A 157 -14.49 12.06 15.59
N ASP A 158 -15.12 13.01 16.27
CA ASP A 158 -16.48 12.82 16.78
C ASP A 158 -17.48 12.57 15.65
N ALA A 159 -17.31 13.20 14.50
CA ALA A 159 -18.12 12.97 13.30
C ALA A 159 -17.98 11.54 12.79
N TYR A 160 -16.76 10.99 12.79
CA TYR A 160 -16.52 9.60 12.44
C TYR A 160 -17.10 8.63 13.49
N LYS A 161 -16.84 8.90 14.77
CA LYS A 161 -17.35 8.07 15.89
C LYS A 161 -18.88 8.02 15.93
N ALA A 162 -19.54 9.09 15.50
CA ALA A 162 -21.00 9.18 15.49
C ALA A 162 -21.69 8.11 14.63
N TRP A 163 -21.00 7.57 13.62
CA TRP A 163 -21.53 6.49 12.77
C TRP A 163 -21.32 5.10 13.36
N LEU A 164 -20.36 4.91 14.28
CA LEU A 164 -20.05 3.60 14.84
C LEU A 164 -21.24 3.04 15.64
N GLY A 165 -21.47 1.74 15.50
CA GLY A 165 -22.57 1.04 16.17
C GLY A 165 -23.66 0.58 15.20
N THR A 166 -24.77 0.12 15.75
CA THR A 166 -25.87 -0.48 14.98
C THR A 166 -26.92 0.56 14.63
N TRP A 167 -27.29 0.57 13.35
CA TRP A 167 -28.29 1.46 12.77
C TRP A 167 -29.35 0.65 12.03
N THR A 168 -30.62 1.00 12.21
CA THR A 168 -31.68 0.45 11.40
C THR A 168 -31.82 1.24 10.11
N LEU A 169 -31.49 0.61 8.98
CA LEU A 169 -31.67 1.20 7.65
C LEU A 169 -33.06 0.83 7.13
N THR A 170 -33.79 1.82 6.65
CA THR A 170 -35.09 1.62 6.02
C THR A 170 -35.02 2.13 4.58
N SER A 171 -35.24 1.25 3.61
CA SER A 171 -35.36 1.62 2.21
C SER A 171 -36.84 1.93 1.91
N THR A 172 -37.09 3.13 1.42
CA THR A 172 -38.40 3.49 0.84
C THR A 172 -38.25 3.36 -0.68
N SER A 173 -38.68 2.21 -1.23
CA SER A 173 -38.72 2.07 -2.68
C SER A 173 -39.92 2.85 -3.23
N SER A 174 -39.72 3.61 -4.31
CA SER A 174 -40.77 4.23 -5.09
C SER A 174 -41.39 3.28 -6.10
N GLU A 175 -40.91 2.03 -6.18
CA GLU A 175 -41.46 1.04 -7.06
C GLU A 175 -42.81 0.54 -6.52
N VAL A 176 -43.78 0.49 -7.41
CA VAL A 176 -45.15 0.01 -7.11
C VAL A 176 -45.10 -1.44 -6.66
N ASN A 177 -45.52 -1.71 -5.42
CA ASN A 177 -45.54 -3.01 -4.73
C ASN A 177 -44.24 -3.49 -4.05
N ALA A 178 -43.18 -2.69 -3.91
CA ALA A 178 -42.06 -3.05 -3.05
C ALA A 178 -42.42 -2.73 -1.58
N ALA A 179 -42.40 -3.74 -0.72
CA ALA A 179 -42.49 -3.52 0.73
C ALA A 179 -41.21 -2.75 1.20
N PRO A 180 -41.36 -1.79 2.13
CA PRO A 180 -40.18 -1.15 2.70
C PRO A 180 -39.28 -2.20 3.36
N LEU A 181 -38.02 -2.23 2.91
CA LEU A 181 -37.02 -3.10 3.50
C LEU A 181 -36.43 -2.39 4.72
N SER A 182 -36.48 -3.05 5.87
CA SER A 182 -35.84 -2.55 7.10
C SER A 182 -34.92 -3.62 7.65
N PHE A 183 -33.65 -3.27 7.90
CA PHE A 183 -32.66 -4.19 8.45
C PHE A 183 -31.59 -3.42 9.27
N ASP A 184 -30.98 -4.13 10.18
CA ASP A 184 -29.94 -3.54 11.03
C ASP A 184 -28.57 -3.74 10.40
N VAL A 185 -27.78 -2.65 10.38
CA VAL A 185 -26.38 -2.64 9.91
C VAL A 185 -25.52 -2.09 11.03
N THR A 186 -24.44 -2.81 11.35
CA THR A 186 -23.45 -2.35 12.30
C THR A 186 -22.25 -1.76 11.59
N PHE A 187 -21.99 -0.48 11.83
CA PHE A 187 -20.76 0.18 11.38
C PHE A 187 -19.63 -0.16 12.34
N ILE A 188 -18.66 -0.90 11.84
CA ILE A 188 -17.45 -1.30 12.54
C ILE A 188 -16.31 -0.39 12.07
N GLN A 189 -15.47 0.05 12.99
CA GLN A 189 -14.31 0.85 12.64
C GLN A 189 -13.41 0.09 11.65
N GLY A 190 -13.23 0.68 10.48
CA GLY A 190 -12.17 0.34 9.56
C GLY A 190 -10.92 1.17 9.88
N VAL A 191 -10.54 2.05 8.99
CA VAL A 191 -9.49 3.04 9.24
C VAL A 191 -10.12 4.32 9.80
N ALA A 192 -9.66 4.78 10.95
CA ALA A 192 -10.18 5.98 11.61
C ALA A 192 -10.20 7.18 10.66
N ASN A 193 -11.30 7.91 10.63
CA ASN A 193 -11.54 9.08 9.77
C ASN A 193 -11.51 8.80 8.25
N SER A 194 -11.51 7.53 7.83
CA SER A 194 -11.40 7.17 6.41
C SER A 194 -12.43 6.13 5.97
N SER A 195 -12.63 5.06 6.73
CA SER A 195 -13.52 3.98 6.29
C SER A 195 -14.19 3.22 7.43
N TYR A 196 -15.31 2.60 7.10
CA TYR A 196 -16.01 1.63 7.96
C TYR A 196 -16.08 0.27 7.27
N LYS A 197 -16.32 -0.77 8.07
CA LYS A 197 -16.83 -2.05 7.62
C LYS A 197 -18.29 -2.17 8.06
N LEU A 198 -19.15 -2.68 7.20
CA LEU A 198 -20.58 -2.78 7.44
C LEU A 198 -20.95 -4.25 7.66
N GLN A 199 -21.40 -4.60 8.85
CA GLN A 199 -21.91 -5.93 9.18
C GLN A 199 -23.43 -5.94 9.15
N GLY A 200 -24.04 -7.03 8.65
CA GLY A 200 -25.50 -7.15 8.58
C GLY A 200 -26.12 -6.54 7.31
N TRP A 201 -25.34 -6.24 6.30
CA TRP A 201 -25.80 -5.66 5.05
C TRP A 201 -26.67 -6.64 4.28
N GLY A 202 -27.95 -6.58 4.52
CA GLY A 202 -29.13 -7.02 3.72
C GLY A 202 -29.14 -8.33 2.93
N ILE A 203 -28.11 -9.12 2.90
CA ILE A 203 -28.03 -10.32 2.07
C ILE A 203 -28.42 -11.55 2.91
N THR A 204 -29.71 -11.90 2.87
CA THR A 204 -30.28 -13.00 3.66
C THR A 204 -30.01 -14.40 3.11
N THR A 205 -29.43 -14.53 1.92
CA THR A 205 -29.27 -15.81 1.22
C THR A 205 -27.90 -16.45 1.41
N ILE A 206 -26.92 -15.74 1.94
CA ILE A 206 -25.56 -16.25 2.16
C ILE A 206 -25.46 -16.87 3.55
N ARG A 207 -24.90 -18.10 3.63
CA ARG A 207 -24.84 -18.91 4.85
C ARG A 207 -24.01 -18.27 5.97
N ASP A 208 -22.96 -17.52 5.64
CA ASP A 208 -22.10 -16.84 6.62
C ASP A 208 -22.01 -15.35 6.31
N GLN A 209 -22.97 -14.61 6.83
CA GLN A 209 -23.02 -13.15 6.70
C GLN A 209 -21.90 -12.43 7.45
N SER A 210 -21.19 -13.11 8.37
CA SER A 210 -20.10 -12.51 9.14
C SER A 210 -18.88 -12.19 8.29
N GLN A 211 -18.74 -12.85 7.14
CA GLN A 211 -17.66 -12.64 6.19
C GLN A 211 -17.97 -11.55 5.15
N ILE A 212 -19.22 -11.12 5.07
CA ILE A 212 -19.64 -10.09 4.12
C ILE A 212 -19.57 -8.75 4.82
N LEU A 213 -18.45 -8.08 4.66
CA LEU A 213 -18.19 -6.78 5.28
C LEU A 213 -17.93 -5.72 4.19
N PRO A 214 -19.00 -5.19 3.54
CA PRO A 214 -18.82 -4.07 2.63
C PRO A 214 -18.05 -2.95 3.29
N SER A 215 -17.26 -2.24 2.52
CA SER A 215 -16.57 -1.04 2.98
C SER A 215 -17.38 0.20 2.66
N ALA A 216 -17.46 1.12 3.59
CA ALA A 216 -17.94 2.47 3.35
C ALA A 216 -16.79 3.46 3.55
N LYS A 217 -16.68 4.44 2.64
CA LYS A 217 -15.72 5.53 2.74
C LYS A 217 -16.33 6.65 3.58
N PHE A 218 -15.56 7.18 4.52
CA PHE A 218 -15.95 8.36 5.29
C PHE A 218 -15.41 9.63 4.62
N ASP A 219 -16.26 10.63 4.48
CA ASP A 219 -15.88 11.97 4.04
C ASP A 219 -15.74 12.88 5.26
N SER A 220 -14.51 13.19 5.63
CA SER A 220 -14.20 14.03 6.78
C SER A 220 -14.62 15.50 6.60
N ALA A 221 -14.81 15.95 5.36
CA ALA A 221 -15.23 17.33 5.07
C ALA A 221 -16.73 17.53 5.30
N THR A 222 -17.54 16.52 5.02
CA THR A 222 -19.01 16.58 5.16
C THR A 222 -19.54 15.83 6.37
N GLY A 223 -18.73 14.91 6.94
CA GLY A 223 -19.16 13.99 7.99
C GLY A 223 -20.04 12.85 7.50
N ASN A 224 -20.19 12.68 6.20
CA ASN A 224 -21.00 11.64 5.58
C ASN A 224 -20.18 10.39 5.27
N PHE A 225 -20.85 9.34 4.85
CA PHE A 225 -20.20 8.15 4.29
C PHE A 225 -20.80 7.78 2.94
N GLU A 226 -20.03 7.04 2.14
CA GLU A 226 -20.40 6.53 0.83
C GLU A 226 -20.05 5.03 0.76
N ILE A 227 -20.98 4.23 0.28
CA ILE A 227 -20.74 2.82 -0.04
C ILE A 227 -20.41 2.74 -1.52
N LEU A 228 -19.15 2.35 -1.81
CA LEU A 228 -18.65 2.31 -3.17
C LEU A 228 -19.27 1.16 -3.96
N GLU A 229 -19.63 1.42 -5.20
CA GLU A 229 -20.13 0.40 -6.14
C GLU A 229 -19.02 -0.61 -6.51
N GLY A 230 -19.42 -1.79 -6.97
CA GLY A 230 -18.51 -2.79 -7.54
C GLY A 230 -17.63 -3.52 -6.54
N GLN A 231 -17.92 -3.45 -5.25
CA GLN A 231 -17.19 -4.22 -4.25
C GLN A 231 -17.48 -5.72 -4.42
N SER A 232 -16.42 -6.54 -4.52
CA SER A 232 -16.56 -8.00 -4.39
C SER A 232 -16.82 -8.31 -2.92
N LEU A 233 -18.01 -8.73 -2.59
CA LEU A 233 -18.44 -8.99 -1.20
C LEU A 233 -18.23 -10.44 -0.79
N TYR A 234 -18.29 -11.36 -1.74
CA TYR A 234 -18.19 -12.79 -1.51
C TYR A 234 -17.77 -13.50 -2.81
N THR A 235 -16.90 -14.46 -2.69
CA THR A 235 -16.61 -15.42 -3.77
C THR A 235 -17.07 -16.78 -3.28
N ASP A 236 -17.99 -17.42 -3.99
CA ASP A 236 -18.43 -18.77 -3.63
C ASP A 236 -17.24 -19.73 -3.78
N PRO A 237 -16.84 -20.45 -2.72
CA PRO A 237 -15.74 -21.39 -2.83
C PRO A 237 -16.08 -22.64 -3.63
N GLU A 238 -17.36 -22.81 -4.07
CA GLU A 238 -17.82 -23.92 -4.89
C GLU A 238 -17.89 -23.58 -6.39
N ASP A 239 -17.62 -22.30 -6.78
CA ASP A 239 -17.43 -21.83 -8.14
C ASP A 239 -15.95 -21.77 -8.48
#